data_c2c35a4ff369f2de9fd58dff02faa930
#
_entry.id   c2c35a4ff369f2de9fd58dff02faa930
#
_cell.length_a   1.000
_cell.length_b   1.000
_cell.length_c   1.000
_cell.angle_alpha   90.00
_cell.angle_beta   90.00
_cell.angle_gamma   90.00
#
_symmetry.space_group_name_H-M   'P 1'
#
loop_
_entity.id
_entity.type
_entity.pdbx_description
1 polymer ?
#
loop_
_entity_poly.entity_id
_entity_poly.type
_entity_poly.pdbx_seq_one_letter_code
_entity_poly.pdbx_strand_id
1 'polypeptide(L)'
;MSRELLASQKNNSGILLDPRTKLAVLITIAVFILGGSYEGIMQYYIIVLAAIPLLLLSAARKWKGAVLYILIFGGSLCLEMFGMSRLTGVANYIAVAVVGILLRFTPSVVMGYFVVTTTTVSEFVAAMERLHLPQQITIPMSVMFRFFPTVAVSYTHLTLPTT
;
A
#
# COMPACT_ATOMS: atom_id res chain seq x y z
N MET A 1 -2.85 -19.57 23.20
CA MET A 1 -2.93 -18.14 22.82
C MET A 1 -1.59 -17.50 22.55
N SER A 2 -0.55 -17.70 23.36
CA SER A 2 0.83 -17.21 23.08
C SER A 2 1.47 -17.83 21.82
N ARG A 3 1.08 -19.03 21.42
CA ARG A 3 1.57 -19.69 20.19
C ARG A 3 0.98 -19.12 18.91
N GLU A 4 -0.22 -18.56 18.96
CA GLU A 4 -0.86 -17.95 17.78
C GLU A 4 -0.28 -16.57 17.45
N LEU A 5 0.12 -15.80 18.47
CA LEU A 5 0.81 -14.52 18.27
C LEU A 5 2.20 -14.71 17.64
N LEU A 6 2.91 -15.78 18.06
CA LEU A 6 4.18 -16.16 17.46
C LEU A 6 4.01 -16.82 16.07
N ALA A 7 2.88 -17.48 15.82
CA ALA A 7 2.55 -18.06 14.52
C ALA A 7 2.13 -17.00 13.51
N SER A 8 1.50 -15.90 13.94
CA SER A 8 1.23 -14.74 13.09
C SER A 8 2.53 -14.09 12.57
N GLN A 9 3.60 -14.20 13.33
CA GLN A 9 4.94 -13.73 12.93
C GLN A 9 5.60 -14.63 11.87
N LYS A 10 5.15 -15.89 11.72
CA LYS A 10 5.78 -16.90 10.84
C LYS A 10 5.12 -17.02 9.46
N ASN A 11 4.00 -16.36 9.21
CA ASN A 11 3.27 -16.50 7.94
C ASN A 11 3.59 -15.38 6.92
N ASN A 12 4.76 -14.76 7.05
CA ASN A 12 5.26 -13.76 6.11
C ASN A 12 6.09 -14.43 5.00
N SER A 13 5.53 -15.48 4.38
CA SER A 13 6.08 -16.15 3.20
C SER A 13 5.74 -15.40 1.90
N GLY A 14 5.88 -14.10 1.92
CA GLY A 14 5.78 -13.29 0.71
C GLY A 14 7.14 -12.67 0.44
N ILE A 15 7.64 -12.85 -0.75
CA ILE A 15 8.87 -12.30 -1.36
C ILE A 15 9.83 -11.68 -0.35
N LEU A 16 11.02 -12.23 -0.24
CA LEU A 16 12.16 -11.73 0.52
C LEU A 16 12.66 -10.37 -0.04
N LEU A 17 11.79 -9.41 -0.23
CA LEU A 17 12.21 -8.05 -0.51
C LEU A 17 12.51 -7.35 0.82
N ASP A 18 13.69 -6.75 0.91
CA ASP A 18 14.03 -5.93 2.04
C ASP A 18 12.97 -4.84 2.29
N PRO A 19 12.57 -4.60 3.54
CA PRO A 19 11.55 -3.58 3.86
C PRO A 19 11.91 -2.19 3.33
N ARG A 20 13.18 -1.88 3.22
CA ARG A 20 13.69 -0.63 2.61
C ARG A 20 13.30 -0.50 1.15
N THR A 21 13.48 -1.58 0.38
CA THR A 21 13.13 -1.60 -1.05
C THR A 21 11.64 -1.43 -1.23
N LYS A 22 10.81 -2.06 -0.36
CA LYS A 22 9.36 -1.88 -0.38
C LYS A 22 8.95 -0.44 -0.13
N LEU A 23 9.59 0.23 0.85
CA LEU A 23 9.34 1.64 1.15
C LEU A 23 9.84 2.56 0.03
N ALA A 24 11.02 2.30 -0.53
CA ALA A 24 11.54 3.08 -1.64
C ALA A 24 10.62 2.98 -2.87
N VAL A 25 10.15 1.78 -3.21
CA VAL A 25 9.21 1.56 -4.32
C VAL A 25 7.87 2.24 -4.04
N LEU A 26 7.35 2.18 -2.79
CA LEU A 26 6.13 2.88 -2.40
C LEU A 26 6.26 4.40 -2.64
N ILE A 27 7.34 5.01 -2.17
CA ILE A 27 7.59 6.45 -2.30
C ILE A 27 7.74 6.81 -3.79
N THR A 28 8.51 6.02 -4.54
CA THR A 28 8.70 6.24 -5.97
C THR A 28 7.37 6.20 -6.72
N ILE A 29 6.55 5.16 -6.51
CA ILE A 29 5.24 5.03 -7.13
C ILE A 29 4.33 6.19 -6.73
N ALA A 30 4.29 6.55 -5.44
CA ALA A 30 3.45 7.64 -4.97
C ALA A 30 3.86 8.98 -5.63
N VAL A 31 5.16 9.31 -5.63
CA VAL A 31 5.64 10.57 -6.19
C VAL A 31 5.42 10.64 -7.70
N PHE A 32 5.76 9.60 -8.45
CA PHE A 32 5.66 9.63 -9.91
C PHE A 32 4.23 9.53 -10.41
N ILE A 33 3.38 8.74 -9.78
CA ILE A 33 1.99 8.57 -10.24
C ILE A 33 1.12 9.76 -9.80
N LEU A 34 1.28 10.28 -8.57
CA LEU A 34 0.53 11.44 -8.11
C LEU A 34 1.00 12.74 -8.78
N GLY A 35 2.32 12.89 -8.99
CA GLY A 35 2.92 14.10 -9.57
C GLY A 35 3.02 14.08 -11.09
N GLY A 36 2.92 12.91 -11.74
CA GLY A 36 3.08 12.77 -13.18
C GLY A 36 1.87 13.28 -13.99
N SER A 37 2.15 13.78 -15.20
CA SER A 37 1.10 14.11 -16.18
C SER A 37 0.74 12.86 -16.99
N TYR A 38 -0.57 12.67 -17.28
CA TYR A 38 -1.07 11.57 -18.12
C TYR A 38 -1.08 11.96 -19.60
N GLU A 39 -0.12 12.79 -20.04
CA GLU A 39 -0.05 13.25 -21.41
C GLU A 39 1.22 12.74 -22.11
N GLY A 40 1.09 12.38 -23.36
CA GLY A 40 2.20 12.01 -24.23
C GLY A 40 2.97 10.77 -23.77
N ILE A 41 4.29 10.86 -23.85
CA ILE A 41 5.21 9.74 -23.52
C ILE A 41 5.13 9.36 -22.03
N MET A 42 4.79 10.32 -21.14
CA MET A 42 4.71 10.09 -19.71
C MET A 42 3.60 9.08 -19.34
N GLN A 43 2.54 9.00 -20.11
CA GLN A 43 1.46 8.04 -19.93
C GLN A 43 1.97 6.58 -19.96
N TYR A 44 2.87 6.26 -20.87
CA TYR A 44 3.47 4.91 -20.95
C TYR A 44 4.28 4.56 -19.69
N TYR A 45 5.08 5.50 -19.19
CA TYR A 45 5.84 5.29 -17.95
C TYR A 45 4.93 5.08 -16.75
N ILE A 46 3.83 5.80 -16.65
CA ILE A 46 2.87 5.66 -15.56
C ILE A 46 2.18 4.29 -15.62
N ILE A 47 1.80 3.81 -16.81
CA ILE A 47 1.19 2.48 -16.98
C ILE A 47 2.19 1.38 -16.58
N VAL A 48 3.46 1.49 -17.00
CA VAL A 48 4.51 0.54 -16.60
C VAL A 48 4.73 0.56 -15.09
N LEU A 49 4.76 1.75 -14.50
CA LEU A 49 4.92 1.91 -13.06
C LEU A 49 3.72 1.36 -12.27
N ALA A 50 2.51 1.54 -12.81
CA ALA A 50 1.27 0.98 -12.24
C ALA A 50 1.21 -0.56 -12.35
N ALA A 51 1.97 -1.20 -13.22
CA ALA A 51 2.09 -2.65 -13.29
C ALA A 51 2.89 -3.23 -12.11
N ILE A 52 3.77 -2.46 -11.47
CA ILE A 52 4.62 -2.93 -10.36
C ILE A 52 3.80 -3.40 -9.15
N PRO A 53 2.81 -2.65 -8.62
CA PRO A 53 1.96 -3.12 -7.53
C PRO A 53 1.24 -4.42 -7.86
N LEU A 54 0.80 -4.59 -9.12
CA LEU A 54 0.15 -5.81 -9.57
C LEU A 54 1.09 -7.02 -9.50
N LEU A 55 2.32 -6.87 -10.01
CA LEU A 55 3.33 -7.91 -9.96
C LEU A 55 3.69 -8.29 -8.52
N LEU A 56 3.85 -7.30 -7.65
CA LEU A 56 4.16 -7.52 -6.24
C LEU A 56 3.02 -8.21 -5.48
N LEU A 57 1.75 -7.82 -5.74
CA LEU A 57 0.60 -8.46 -5.14
C LEU A 57 0.42 -9.92 -5.60
N SER A 58 0.61 -10.18 -6.89
CA SER A 58 0.52 -11.52 -7.46
C SER A 58 1.61 -12.43 -6.88
N ALA A 59 2.83 -11.94 -6.78
CA ALA A 59 3.95 -12.65 -6.20
C ALA A 59 3.77 -12.90 -4.68
N ALA A 60 3.11 -11.98 -3.95
CA ALA A 60 2.73 -12.17 -2.54
C ALA A 60 1.51 -13.09 -2.34
N ARG A 61 0.98 -13.71 -3.41
CA ARG A 61 -0.23 -14.56 -3.39
C ARG A 61 -1.49 -13.87 -2.82
N LYS A 62 -1.54 -12.56 -2.84
CA LYS A 62 -2.70 -11.77 -2.41
C LYS A 62 -3.70 -11.58 -3.57
N TRP A 63 -4.20 -12.69 -4.10
CA TRP A 63 -5.07 -12.71 -5.29
C TRP A 63 -6.30 -11.81 -5.19
N LYS A 64 -6.92 -11.72 -4.01
CA LYS A 64 -8.08 -10.84 -3.79
C LYS A 64 -7.73 -9.35 -4.04
N GLY A 65 -6.58 -8.90 -3.53
CA GLY A 65 -6.10 -7.55 -3.75
C GLY A 65 -5.72 -7.30 -5.22
N ALA A 66 -5.08 -8.27 -5.87
CA ALA A 66 -4.71 -8.18 -7.27
C ALA A 66 -5.95 -8.08 -8.20
N VAL A 67 -6.96 -8.91 -7.96
CA VAL A 67 -8.23 -8.87 -8.72
C VAL A 67 -8.95 -7.54 -8.52
N LEU A 68 -9.06 -7.06 -7.27
CA LEU A 68 -9.67 -5.78 -6.97
C LEU A 68 -8.92 -4.62 -7.67
N TYR A 69 -7.58 -4.67 -7.66
CA TYR A 69 -6.75 -3.69 -8.36
C TYR A 69 -7.03 -3.69 -9.87
N ILE A 70 -7.04 -4.86 -10.51
CA ILE A 70 -7.32 -4.99 -11.94
C ILE A 70 -8.71 -4.46 -12.28
N LEU A 71 -9.72 -4.75 -11.45
CA LEU A 71 -11.08 -4.27 -11.67
C LEU A 71 -11.18 -2.74 -11.59
N ILE A 72 -10.60 -2.13 -10.55
CA ILE A 72 -10.67 -0.68 -10.35
C ILE A 72 -9.81 0.04 -11.37
N PHE A 73 -8.54 -0.34 -11.49
CA PHE A 73 -7.61 0.34 -12.39
C PHE A 73 -7.91 0.08 -13.86
N GLY A 74 -8.18 -1.18 -14.24
CA GLY A 74 -8.59 -1.54 -15.59
C GLY A 74 -9.94 -0.96 -15.98
N GLY A 75 -10.92 -0.96 -15.07
CA GLY A 75 -12.21 -0.31 -15.27
C GLY A 75 -12.07 1.20 -15.49
N SER A 76 -11.19 1.86 -14.74
CA SER A 76 -10.91 3.28 -14.91
C SER A 76 -10.24 3.58 -16.25
N LEU A 77 -9.29 2.74 -16.69
CA LEU A 77 -8.68 2.87 -18.02
C LEU A 77 -9.69 2.66 -19.15
N CYS A 78 -10.59 1.68 -19.03
CA CYS A 78 -11.66 1.47 -20.00
C CYS A 78 -12.62 2.65 -20.06
N LEU A 79 -12.98 3.23 -18.91
CA LEU A 79 -13.82 4.43 -18.86
C LEU A 79 -13.11 5.63 -19.49
N GLU A 80 -11.81 5.80 -19.29
CA GLU A 80 -11.04 6.86 -19.95
C GLU A 80 -11.03 6.70 -21.47
N MET A 81 -10.77 5.49 -21.96
CA MET A 81 -10.65 5.25 -23.40
C MET A 81 -11.99 5.28 -24.14
N PHE A 82 -13.04 4.72 -23.55
CA PHE A 82 -14.34 4.55 -24.22
C PHE A 82 -15.44 5.50 -23.73
N GLY A 83 -15.38 5.89 -22.45
CA GLY A 83 -16.44 6.69 -21.81
C GLY A 83 -16.37 8.17 -22.18
N MET A 84 -15.17 8.73 -22.25
CA MET A 84 -14.99 10.17 -22.50
C MET A 84 -15.39 10.60 -23.91
N SER A 85 -15.31 9.73 -24.91
CA SER A 85 -15.72 10.04 -26.28
C SER A 85 -17.24 10.17 -26.45
N ARG A 86 -18.03 9.71 -25.48
CA ARG A 86 -19.49 9.70 -25.54
C ARG A 86 -20.17 10.75 -24.68
N LEU A 87 -19.47 11.31 -23.72
CA LEU A 87 -19.99 12.28 -22.77
C LEU A 87 -19.68 13.71 -23.24
N THR A 88 -20.68 14.61 -23.17
CA THR A 88 -20.52 16.02 -23.50
C THR A 88 -20.99 16.90 -22.33
N GLY A 89 -20.45 18.11 -22.22
CA GLY A 89 -20.86 19.08 -21.21
C GLY A 89 -20.29 18.80 -19.81
N VAL A 90 -21.01 19.26 -18.79
CA VAL A 90 -20.57 19.20 -17.36
C VAL A 90 -20.34 17.77 -16.89
N ALA A 91 -21.14 16.82 -17.37
CA ALA A 91 -20.98 15.41 -17.02
C ALA A 91 -19.61 14.85 -17.43
N ASN A 92 -19.07 15.29 -18.58
CA ASN A 92 -17.75 14.89 -19.03
C ASN A 92 -16.64 15.41 -18.09
N TYR A 93 -16.71 16.66 -17.65
CA TYR A 93 -15.72 17.21 -16.72
C TYR A 93 -15.68 16.46 -15.38
N ILE A 94 -16.87 16.11 -14.85
CA ILE A 94 -16.96 15.32 -13.62
C ILE A 94 -16.39 13.92 -13.83
N ALA A 95 -16.73 13.26 -14.94
CA ALA A 95 -16.21 11.93 -15.25
C ALA A 95 -14.70 11.92 -15.40
N VAL A 96 -14.11 12.89 -16.12
CA VAL A 96 -12.65 13.07 -16.27
C VAL A 96 -11.99 13.24 -14.92
N ALA A 97 -12.54 14.08 -14.05
CA ALA A 97 -11.98 14.32 -12.72
C ALA A 97 -11.99 13.05 -11.85
N VAL A 98 -13.13 12.34 -11.82
CA VAL A 98 -13.26 11.10 -11.03
C VAL A 98 -12.34 9.99 -11.54
N VAL A 99 -12.31 9.75 -12.84
CA VAL A 99 -11.46 8.74 -13.46
C VAL A 99 -9.99 9.09 -13.26
N GLY A 100 -9.60 10.36 -13.42
CA GLY A 100 -8.24 10.82 -13.19
C GLY A 100 -7.79 10.63 -11.74
N ILE A 101 -8.66 10.87 -10.77
CA ILE A 101 -8.38 10.58 -9.35
C ILE A 101 -8.20 9.07 -9.14
N LEU A 102 -9.11 8.24 -9.66
CA LEU A 102 -9.01 6.79 -9.52
C LEU A 102 -7.71 6.25 -10.12
N LEU A 103 -7.31 6.69 -11.30
CA LEU A 103 -6.08 6.26 -11.97
C LEU A 103 -4.81 6.63 -11.18
N ARG A 104 -4.81 7.81 -10.52
CA ARG A 104 -3.66 8.28 -9.75
C ARG A 104 -3.58 7.66 -8.36
N PHE A 105 -4.70 7.57 -7.65
CA PHE A 105 -4.71 7.09 -6.27
C PHE A 105 -4.68 5.57 -6.15
N THR A 106 -5.32 4.84 -7.05
CA THR A 106 -5.43 3.37 -6.94
C THR A 106 -4.08 2.67 -6.86
N PRO A 107 -3.08 2.92 -7.72
CA PRO A 107 -1.78 2.25 -7.62
C PRO A 107 -1.03 2.58 -6.33
N SER A 108 -1.08 3.83 -5.88
CA SER A 108 -0.43 4.28 -4.66
C SER A 108 -1.06 3.65 -3.41
N VAL A 109 -2.40 3.61 -3.34
CA VAL A 109 -3.14 2.98 -2.23
C VAL A 109 -2.89 1.47 -2.18
N VAL A 110 -2.90 0.81 -3.34
CA VAL A 110 -2.66 -0.63 -3.42
C VAL A 110 -1.22 -0.97 -3.05
N MET A 111 -0.26 -0.14 -3.42
CA MET A 111 1.13 -0.32 -2.98
C MET A 111 1.27 -0.11 -1.46
N GLY A 112 0.57 0.88 -0.89
CA GLY A 112 0.49 1.06 0.56
C GLY A 112 -0.11 -0.17 1.26
N TYR A 113 -1.22 -0.69 0.75
CA TYR A 113 -1.83 -1.93 1.24
C TYR A 113 -0.85 -3.12 1.18
N PHE A 114 -0.10 -3.26 0.08
CA PHE A 114 0.93 -4.29 -0.04
C PHE A 114 2.00 -4.16 1.06
N VAL A 115 2.55 -2.97 1.27
CA VAL A 115 3.57 -2.72 2.31
C VAL A 115 3.03 -3.05 3.69
N VAL A 116 1.84 -2.56 4.06
CA VAL A 116 1.23 -2.80 5.38
C VAL A 116 0.95 -4.29 5.61
N THR A 117 0.53 -5.03 4.58
CA THR A 117 0.19 -6.45 4.72
C THR A 117 1.38 -7.41 4.63
N THR A 118 2.53 -6.94 4.13
CA THR A 118 3.73 -7.76 3.93
C THR A 118 4.93 -7.32 4.76
N THR A 119 4.79 -6.28 5.57
CA THR A 119 5.87 -5.77 6.42
C THR A 119 5.38 -5.72 7.86
N THR A 120 6.12 -6.35 8.75
CA THR A 120 5.83 -6.27 10.19
C THR A 120 6.27 -4.92 10.74
N VAL A 121 5.66 -4.50 11.85
CA VAL A 121 6.02 -3.23 12.50
C VAL A 121 7.49 -3.19 12.89
N SER A 122 8.04 -4.30 13.36
CA SER A 122 9.45 -4.42 13.72
C SER A 122 10.38 -4.29 12.52
N GLU A 123 10.01 -4.86 11.36
CA GLU A 123 10.75 -4.70 10.10
C GLU A 123 10.69 -3.27 9.60
N PHE A 124 9.55 -2.61 9.75
CA PHE A 124 9.36 -1.21 9.36
C PHE A 124 10.27 -0.28 10.19
N VAL A 125 10.29 -0.44 11.52
CA VAL A 125 11.17 0.34 12.42
C VAL A 125 12.63 0.09 12.09
N ALA A 126 13.02 -1.18 11.91
CA ALA A 126 14.40 -1.52 11.53
C ALA A 126 14.79 -0.94 10.16
N ALA A 127 13.86 -0.84 9.22
CA ALA A 127 14.10 -0.18 7.94
C ALA A 127 14.31 1.32 8.11
N MET A 128 13.51 1.98 8.97
CA MET A 128 13.66 3.41 9.27
C MET A 128 15.00 3.72 9.95
N GLU A 129 15.42 2.90 10.92
CA GLU A 129 16.73 3.04 11.57
C GLU A 129 17.87 2.94 10.56
N ARG A 130 17.78 1.98 9.67
CA ARG A 130 18.80 1.75 8.63
C ARG A 130 18.79 2.80 7.51
N LEU A 131 17.70 3.55 7.31
CA LEU A 131 17.62 4.69 6.39
C LEU A 131 18.27 5.96 6.96
N HIS A 132 18.96 5.85 8.14
CA HIS A 132 19.59 6.97 8.83
C HIS A 132 18.64 8.14 9.12
N LEU A 133 17.37 7.84 9.39
CA LEU A 133 16.43 8.85 9.86
C LEU A 133 16.91 9.41 11.21
N PRO A 134 16.68 10.71 11.49
CA PRO A 134 17.11 11.33 12.75
C PRO A 134 16.59 10.53 13.94
N GLN A 135 17.46 10.27 14.91
CA GLN A 135 17.13 9.50 16.12
C GLN A 135 15.95 10.09 16.90
N GLN A 136 15.71 11.38 16.74
CA GLN A 136 14.57 12.10 17.30
C GLN A 136 13.21 11.54 16.87
N ILE A 137 13.13 10.93 15.68
CA ILE A 137 11.90 10.29 15.16
C ILE A 137 11.90 8.80 15.46
N THR A 138 13.05 8.15 15.31
CA THR A 138 13.16 6.68 15.42
C THR A 138 12.99 6.19 16.86
N ILE A 139 13.49 6.95 17.86
CA ILE A 139 13.37 6.58 19.28
C ILE A 139 11.92 6.60 19.76
N PRO A 140 11.12 7.67 19.59
CA PRO A 140 9.72 7.68 19.99
C PRO A 140 8.89 6.60 19.29
N MET A 141 9.12 6.37 18.00
CA MET A 141 8.41 5.33 17.25
C MET A 141 8.75 3.93 17.77
N SER A 142 10.02 3.64 18.05
CA SER A 142 10.44 2.33 18.60
C SER A 142 9.80 2.06 19.96
N VAL A 143 9.72 3.09 20.82
CA VAL A 143 9.06 3.00 22.12
C VAL A 143 7.55 2.77 21.95
N MET A 144 6.91 3.54 21.08
CA MET A 144 5.48 3.43 20.81
C MET A 144 5.10 2.02 20.32
N PHE A 145 5.86 1.47 19.39
CA PHE A 145 5.61 0.13 18.85
C PHE A 145 5.91 -1.01 19.84
N ARG A 146 6.79 -0.82 20.80
CA ARG A 146 6.97 -1.74 21.93
C ARG A 146 5.81 -1.66 22.94
N PHE A 147 5.24 -0.49 23.12
CA PHE A 147 4.17 -0.26 24.07
C PHE A 147 2.83 -0.88 23.60
N PHE A 148 2.54 -0.82 22.30
CA PHE A 148 1.30 -1.35 21.74
C PHE A 148 1.01 -2.82 22.10
N PRO A 149 1.92 -3.78 21.86
CA PRO A 149 1.67 -5.17 22.23
C PRO A 149 1.56 -5.38 23.77
N THR A 150 2.29 -4.60 24.56
CA THR A 150 2.25 -4.69 26.02
C THR A 150 0.90 -4.22 26.55
N VAL A 151 0.39 -3.12 26.02
CA VAL A 151 -0.93 -2.59 26.38
C VAL A 151 -2.05 -3.53 25.94
N ALA A 152 -1.98 -4.08 24.73
CA ALA A 152 -2.95 -5.04 24.23
C ALA A 152 -3.03 -6.31 25.09
N VAL A 153 -1.89 -6.82 25.59
CA VAL A 153 -1.85 -7.96 26.51
C VAL A 153 -2.44 -7.59 27.86
N SER A 154 -2.15 -6.40 28.40
CA SER A 154 -2.72 -5.92 29.68
C SER A 154 -4.26 -5.80 29.61
N TYR A 155 -4.80 -5.27 28.54
CA TYR A 155 -6.26 -5.17 28.38
C TYR A 155 -6.93 -6.54 28.28
N THR A 156 -6.33 -7.51 27.60
CA THR A 156 -6.89 -8.87 27.52
C THR A 156 -6.86 -9.61 28.86
N HIS A 157 -5.88 -9.32 29.72
CA HIS A 157 -5.84 -9.87 31.07
C HIS A 157 -6.84 -9.24 32.03
N LEU A 158 -7.18 -7.95 31.84
CA LEU A 158 -8.17 -7.25 32.69
C LEU A 158 -9.63 -7.59 32.34
N THR A 159 -9.89 -8.07 31.13
CA THR A 159 -11.25 -8.42 30.68
C THR A 159 -11.63 -9.89 30.87
N LEU A 160 -10.74 -10.74 31.38
CA LEU A 160 -11.08 -12.09 31.82
C LEU A 160 -11.74 -12.00 33.21
N PRO A 161 -13.07 -12.22 33.34
CA PRO A 161 -13.68 -12.33 34.64
C PRO A 161 -13.09 -13.57 35.33
N THR A 162 -12.55 -13.38 36.52
CA THR A 162 -12.21 -14.45 37.44
C THR A 162 -13.52 -15.10 37.89
N THR A 163 -13.88 -16.23 37.27
CA THR A 163 -14.83 -17.20 37.82
C THR A 163 -14.03 -18.43 38.24
#